data_0a459e2f6b41586be0902370c9c96c07
#
_entry.id   0a459e2f6b41586be0902370c9c96c07
#
_cell.length_a   1.000
_cell.length_b   1.000
_cell.length_c   1.000
_cell.angle_alpha   90.00
_cell.angle_beta   90.00
_cell.angle_gamma   90.00
#
_symmetry.space_group_name_H-M   'P 1'
#
loop_
_entity.id
_entity.type
_entity.pdbx_description
1 polymer ?
#
loop_
_entity_poly.entity_id
_entity_poly.type
_entity_poly.pdbx_seq_one_letter_code
_entity_poly.pdbx_strand_id
1 'polypeptide(L)'
;MYLVMMLFALTSNLSIAATSVCIVLGAILVIAQRICTGSLPDMDKGLIKMVGIYCVLQIVAALMAPNVSESLEEVWGTVYRISPLFMGLGYLQTRRRMAWILVAFAVSVFVGDAMGAYQLIAWDDFSPTGASNQSAFYATHLLMALPIFYLMCRQDEGVLAKKTVPGFLLVFSLLMYGVVSWGDWSMPTSLDMVWNQSSFSKILLETGPVGLFSFLLLQGYILYRLVRLYQAEKSISHSVNTASYGMIGIWILAGIHLEGMLESSILQVSIMREYWLLMGLLLAAGKMKLLEAGKIE
;
A
#
# COMPACT_ATOMS: atom_id res chain seq x y z
N MET A 1 -12.47 11.37 9.92
CA MET A 1 -11.51 10.36 9.44
C MET A 1 -11.94 9.61 8.17
N TYR A 2 -13.14 9.01 8.10
CA TYR A 2 -13.58 8.24 6.91
C TYR A 2 -13.47 9.02 5.58
N LEU A 3 -13.96 10.26 5.52
CA LEU A 3 -13.83 11.11 4.32
C LEU A 3 -12.36 11.38 3.95
N VAL A 4 -11.50 11.55 4.94
CA VAL A 4 -10.05 11.75 4.70
C VAL A 4 -9.43 10.51 4.08
N MET A 5 -9.76 9.30 4.57
CA MET A 5 -9.29 8.06 3.94
C MET A 5 -9.82 7.88 2.51
N MET A 6 -11.07 8.25 2.26
CA MET A 6 -11.67 8.19 0.93
C MET A 6 -11.00 9.17 -0.03
N LEU A 7 -10.75 10.43 0.40
CA LEU A 7 -10.01 11.42 -0.38
C LEU A 7 -8.55 10.98 -0.61
N PHE A 8 -7.91 10.40 0.41
CA PHE A 8 -6.57 9.85 0.28
C PHE A 8 -6.54 8.76 -0.82
N ALA A 9 -7.46 7.79 -0.76
CA ALA A 9 -7.54 6.70 -1.74
C ALA A 9 -7.83 7.23 -3.16
N LEU A 10 -8.69 8.27 -3.28
CA LEU A 10 -8.99 8.92 -4.56
C LEU A 10 -7.78 9.63 -5.16
N THR A 11 -6.89 10.17 -4.34
CA THR A 11 -5.75 10.97 -4.79
C THR A 11 -4.42 10.22 -4.75
N SER A 12 -4.39 8.98 -4.26
CA SER A 12 -3.17 8.21 -4.01
C SER A 12 -2.29 8.05 -5.25
N ASN A 13 -2.90 7.76 -6.40
CA ASN A 13 -2.21 7.61 -7.69
C ASN A 13 -2.12 8.92 -8.50
N LEU A 14 -2.79 10.00 -8.05
CA LEU A 14 -2.92 11.22 -8.84
C LEU A 14 -2.04 12.36 -8.32
N SER A 15 -1.85 12.47 -6.99
CA SER A 15 -1.16 13.62 -6.42
C SER A 15 -0.54 13.34 -5.06
N ILE A 16 0.79 13.42 -4.99
CA ILE A 16 1.57 13.34 -3.74
C ILE A 16 1.19 14.48 -2.79
N ALA A 17 0.95 15.68 -3.32
CA ALA A 17 0.57 16.84 -2.50
C ALA A 17 -0.80 16.64 -1.83
N ALA A 18 -1.79 16.14 -2.59
CA ALA A 18 -3.12 15.87 -2.05
C ALA A 18 -3.10 14.78 -0.97
N THR A 19 -2.34 13.70 -1.18
CA THR A 19 -2.17 12.66 -0.14
C THR A 19 -1.46 13.20 1.10
N SER A 20 -0.50 14.13 0.95
CA SER A 20 0.16 14.80 2.09
C SER A 20 -0.83 15.61 2.91
N VAL A 21 -1.70 16.38 2.26
CA VAL A 21 -2.78 17.13 2.94
C VAL A 21 -3.70 16.17 3.69
N CYS A 22 -4.08 15.04 3.09
CA CYS A 22 -4.93 14.03 3.74
C CYS A 22 -4.26 13.44 5.00
N ILE A 23 -2.95 13.19 4.98
CA ILE A 23 -2.21 12.69 6.16
C ILE A 23 -2.23 13.74 7.28
N VAL A 24 -1.93 15.00 6.96
CA VAL A 24 -1.95 16.10 7.94
C VAL A 24 -3.35 16.27 8.55
N LEU A 25 -4.39 16.28 7.72
CA LEU A 25 -5.77 16.34 8.19
C LEU A 25 -6.13 15.13 9.06
N GLY A 26 -5.67 13.93 8.66
CA GLY A 26 -5.82 12.72 9.47
C GLY A 26 -5.18 12.86 10.85
N ALA A 27 -3.94 13.34 10.92
CA ALA A 27 -3.25 13.59 12.18
C ALA A 27 -3.97 14.60 13.07
N ILE A 28 -4.43 15.72 12.50
CA ILE A 28 -5.23 16.73 13.21
C ILE A 28 -6.50 16.11 13.80
N LEU A 29 -7.22 15.28 13.02
CA LEU A 29 -8.44 14.60 13.50
C LEU A 29 -8.16 13.61 14.63
N VAL A 30 -7.03 12.88 14.59
CA VAL A 30 -6.60 11.97 15.67
C VAL A 30 -6.34 12.76 16.95
N ILE A 31 -5.60 13.86 16.86
CA ILE A 31 -5.29 14.74 17.98
C ILE A 31 -6.59 15.34 18.55
N ALA A 32 -7.45 15.88 17.69
CA ALA A 32 -8.74 16.45 18.10
C ALA A 32 -9.62 15.39 18.80
N GLN A 33 -9.70 14.18 18.26
CA GLN A 33 -10.41 13.08 18.93
C GLN A 33 -9.82 12.79 20.30
N ARG A 34 -8.50 12.69 20.42
CA ARG A 34 -7.82 12.43 21.71
C ARG A 34 -8.15 13.51 22.73
N ILE A 35 -8.18 14.77 22.34
CA ILE A 35 -8.51 15.89 23.21
C ILE A 35 -9.99 15.84 23.62
N CYS A 36 -10.91 15.59 22.66
CA CYS A 36 -12.34 15.65 22.91
C CYS A 36 -12.89 14.42 23.65
N THR A 37 -12.37 13.21 23.36
CA THR A 37 -12.91 11.94 23.90
C THR A 37 -12.03 11.29 24.95
N GLY A 38 -10.79 11.77 25.14
CA GLY A 38 -9.80 11.17 26.04
C GLY A 38 -9.31 9.79 25.58
N SER A 39 -9.81 9.25 24.47
CA SER A 39 -9.49 7.91 23.97
C SER A 39 -8.97 7.95 22.53
N LEU A 40 -8.13 6.97 22.20
CA LEU A 40 -7.73 6.65 20.83
C LEU A 40 -8.48 5.37 20.41
N PRO A 41 -8.64 5.14 19.09
CA PRO A 41 -9.22 3.90 18.61
C PRO A 41 -8.37 2.70 19.09
N ASP A 42 -9.05 1.55 19.27
CA ASP A 42 -8.37 0.31 19.63
C ASP A 42 -7.53 -0.18 18.42
N MET A 43 -6.24 0.05 18.52
CA MET A 43 -5.27 -0.37 17.52
C MET A 43 -4.52 -1.62 17.97
N ASP A 44 -4.09 -2.42 17.03
CA ASP A 44 -3.28 -3.61 17.28
C ASP A 44 -1.97 -3.25 18.00
N LYS A 45 -1.92 -3.59 19.30
CA LYS A 45 -0.75 -3.31 20.18
C LYS A 45 0.54 -3.94 19.65
N GLY A 46 0.43 -5.14 19.03
CA GLY A 46 1.59 -5.82 18.45
C GLY A 46 2.18 -5.04 17.28
N LEU A 47 1.31 -4.53 16.39
CA LEU A 47 1.74 -3.74 15.24
C LEU A 47 2.33 -2.39 15.66
N ILE A 48 1.69 -1.69 16.62
CA ILE A 48 2.23 -0.44 17.20
C ILE A 48 3.65 -0.68 17.76
N LYS A 49 3.83 -1.78 18.53
CA LYS A 49 5.13 -2.14 19.08
C LYS A 49 6.17 -2.38 17.98
N MET A 50 5.81 -3.09 16.91
CA MET A 50 6.72 -3.39 15.80
C MET A 50 7.10 -2.12 15.00
N VAL A 51 6.15 -1.24 14.73
CA VAL A 51 6.44 0.07 14.11
C VAL A 51 7.31 0.91 15.03
N GLY A 52 7.06 0.89 16.34
CA GLY A 52 7.92 1.55 17.32
C GLY A 52 9.37 1.03 17.31
N ILE A 53 9.55 -0.30 17.31
CA ILE A 53 10.89 -0.92 17.18
C ILE A 53 11.54 -0.50 15.87
N TYR A 54 10.82 -0.53 14.76
CA TYR A 54 11.31 -0.08 13.46
C TYR A 54 11.79 1.37 13.52
N CYS A 55 10.99 2.30 14.07
CA CYS A 55 11.38 3.71 14.20
C CYS A 55 12.63 3.90 15.08
N VAL A 56 12.73 3.18 16.20
CA VAL A 56 13.91 3.23 17.06
C VAL A 56 15.16 2.75 16.33
N LEU A 57 15.08 1.63 15.60
CA LEU A 57 16.20 1.11 14.84
C LEU A 57 16.60 2.05 13.68
N GLN A 58 15.66 2.72 13.04
CA GLN A 58 15.93 3.74 12.02
C GLN A 58 16.65 4.96 12.62
N ILE A 59 16.23 5.41 13.81
CA ILE A 59 16.93 6.49 14.52
C ILE A 59 18.38 6.08 14.87
N VAL A 60 18.57 4.85 15.37
CA VAL A 60 19.92 4.32 15.66
C VAL A 60 20.76 4.29 14.39
N ALA A 61 20.21 3.81 13.28
CA ALA A 61 20.90 3.80 11.98
C ALA A 61 21.29 5.23 11.54
N ALA A 62 20.38 6.20 11.67
CA ALA A 62 20.63 7.60 11.32
C ALA A 62 21.72 8.24 12.18
N LEU A 63 21.77 7.92 13.48
CA LEU A 63 22.82 8.42 14.38
C LEU A 63 24.22 7.83 14.08
N MET A 64 24.28 6.71 13.38
CA MET A 64 25.53 6.08 12.92
C MET A 64 25.93 6.54 11.50
N ALA A 65 25.10 7.32 10.83
CA ALA A 65 25.36 7.80 9.48
C ALA A 65 26.38 8.95 9.46
N PRO A 66 27.14 9.12 8.36
CA PRO A 66 28.10 10.22 8.23
C PRO A 66 27.46 11.62 8.31
N ASN A 67 26.22 11.75 7.81
CA ASN A 67 25.44 12.99 7.87
C ASN A 67 24.16 12.76 8.70
N VAL A 68 24.29 12.91 10.01
CA VAL A 68 23.21 12.63 10.99
C VAL A 68 21.98 13.50 10.75
N SER A 69 22.14 14.80 10.41
CA SER A 69 21.01 15.72 10.22
C SER A 69 20.10 15.28 9.06
N GLU A 70 20.71 14.98 7.92
CA GLU A 70 20.01 14.54 6.71
C GLU A 70 19.35 13.17 6.93
N SER A 71 20.07 12.25 7.58
CA SER A 71 19.55 10.92 7.89
C SER A 71 18.36 10.96 8.87
N LEU A 72 18.36 11.85 9.86
CA LEU A 72 17.22 12.04 10.76
C LEU A 72 16.00 12.64 10.04
N GLU A 73 16.21 13.54 9.08
CA GLU A 73 15.13 14.07 8.24
C GLU A 73 14.47 12.94 7.43
N GLU A 74 15.24 12.00 6.88
CA GLU A 74 14.73 10.84 6.15
C GLU A 74 13.97 9.87 7.08
N VAL A 75 14.43 9.68 8.31
CA VAL A 75 13.68 8.90 9.32
C VAL A 75 12.31 9.53 9.58
N TRP A 76 12.23 10.85 9.71
CA TRP A 76 10.97 11.55 9.87
C TRP A 76 10.04 11.34 8.66
N GLY A 77 10.60 11.45 7.46
CA GLY A 77 9.90 11.13 6.20
C GLY A 77 9.32 9.71 6.21
N THR A 78 10.08 8.74 6.71
CA THR A 78 9.67 7.34 6.79
C THR A 78 8.50 7.13 7.77
N VAL A 79 8.57 7.72 8.97
CA VAL A 79 7.46 7.68 9.96
C VAL A 79 6.19 8.28 9.38
N TYR A 80 6.31 9.41 8.69
CA TYR A 80 5.20 10.07 8.02
C TYR A 80 4.57 9.19 6.92
N ARG A 81 5.40 8.44 6.17
CA ARG A 81 4.92 7.52 5.12
C ARG A 81 4.11 6.34 5.68
N ILE A 82 4.39 5.87 6.89
CA ILE A 82 3.70 4.74 7.55
C ILE A 82 2.35 5.16 8.17
N SER A 83 2.12 6.44 8.42
CA SER A 83 0.92 6.91 9.10
C SER A 83 -0.42 6.46 8.50
N PRO A 84 -0.59 6.26 7.16
CA PRO A 84 -1.83 5.75 6.57
C PRO A 84 -2.21 4.33 7.05
N LEU A 85 -1.25 3.51 7.46
CA LEU A 85 -1.50 2.20 8.07
C LEU A 85 -2.43 2.34 9.30
N PHE A 86 -2.12 3.29 10.17
CA PHE A 86 -2.90 3.54 11.39
C PHE A 86 -4.26 4.18 11.11
N MET A 87 -4.37 4.97 10.02
CA MET A 87 -5.66 5.48 9.56
C MET A 87 -6.60 4.33 9.17
N GLY A 88 -6.10 3.36 8.38
CA GLY A 88 -6.86 2.17 7.99
C GLY A 88 -7.24 1.30 9.19
N LEU A 89 -6.26 0.95 10.03
CA LEU A 89 -6.45 0.05 11.17
C LEU A 89 -7.37 0.61 12.26
N GLY A 90 -7.22 1.88 12.60
CA GLY A 90 -7.92 2.47 13.75
C GLY A 90 -9.30 3.01 13.43
N TYR A 91 -9.56 3.37 12.17
CA TYR A 91 -10.77 4.14 11.82
C TYR A 91 -11.68 3.45 10.82
N LEU A 92 -11.31 2.29 10.29
CA LEU A 92 -12.22 1.49 9.50
C LEU A 92 -13.23 0.79 10.43
N GLN A 93 -14.49 1.24 10.41
CA GLN A 93 -15.53 0.78 11.31
C GLN A 93 -16.48 -0.26 10.70
N THR A 94 -16.60 -0.28 9.37
CA THR A 94 -17.54 -1.16 8.67
C THR A 94 -17.00 -1.59 7.31
N ARG A 95 -17.34 -2.81 6.89
CA ARG A 95 -17.00 -3.35 5.56
C ARG A 95 -17.57 -2.48 4.43
N ARG A 96 -18.76 -1.88 4.63
CA ARG A 96 -19.36 -0.95 3.65
C ARG A 96 -18.50 0.30 3.45
N ARG A 97 -17.92 0.87 4.51
CA ARG A 97 -17.00 2.00 4.39
C ARG A 97 -15.73 1.62 3.66
N MET A 98 -15.20 0.42 3.92
CA MET A 98 -14.07 -0.09 3.15
C MET A 98 -14.40 -0.18 1.66
N ALA A 99 -15.56 -0.73 1.29
CA ALA A 99 -15.99 -0.84 -0.10
C ALA A 99 -15.97 0.52 -0.82
N TRP A 100 -16.44 1.59 -0.18
CA TRP A 100 -16.38 2.94 -0.75
C TRP A 100 -14.96 3.49 -0.86
N ILE A 101 -14.07 3.20 0.10
CA ILE A 101 -12.65 3.58 0.00
C ILE A 101 -12.00 2.84 -1.17
N LEU A 102 -12.30 1.55 -1.36
CA LEU A 102 -11.80 0.78 -2.50
C LEU A 102 -12.37 1.28 -3.84
N VAL A 103 -13.62 1.74 -3.88
CA VAL A 103 -14.18 2.40 -5.08
C VAL A 103 -13.44 3.70 -5.38
N ALA A 104 -13.17 4.53 -4.37
CA ALA A 104 -12.37 5.75 -4.55
C ALA A 104 -10.96 5.45 -5.06
N PHE A 105 -10.33 4.41 -4.53
CA PHE A 105 -9.04 3.90 -5.02
C PHE A 105 -9.13 3.43 -6.47
N ALA A 106 -10.16 2.65 -6.81
CA ALA A 106 -10.38 2.17 -8.17
C ALA A 106 -10.56 3.31 -9.19
N VAL A 107 -11.25 4.39 -8.79
CA VAL A 107 -11.37 5.61 -9.62
C VAL A 107 -10.00 6.26 -9.83
N SER A 108 -9.17 6.36 -8.79
CA SER A 108 -7.81 6.90 -8.89
C SER A 108 -6.97 6.11 -9.89
N VAL A 109 -6.98 4.78 -9.79
CA VAL A 109 -6.25 3.89 -10.71
C VAL A 109 -6.80 4.00 -12.12
N PHE A 110 -8.13 4.01 -12.29
CA PHE A 110 -8.74 4.16 -13.62
C PHE A 110 -8.33 5.47 -14.33
N VAL A 111 -8.23 6.57 -13.60
CA VAL A 111 -7.74 7.84 -14.18
C VAL A 111 -6.28 7.70 -14.60
N GLY A 112 -5.43 7.06 -13.78
CA GLY A 112 -4.04 6.75 -14.14
C GLY A 112 -3.95 5.87 -15.39
N ASP A 113 -4.77 4.82 -15.47
CA ASP A 113 -4.84 3.92 -16.63
C ASP A 113 -5.32 4.64 -17.90
N ALA A 114 -6.32 5.50 -17.78
CA ALA A 114 -6.80 6.30 -18.91
C ALA A 114 -5.73 7.29 -19.42
N MET A 115 -4.96 7.88 -18.50
CA MET A 115 -3.81 8.73 -18.88
C MET A 115 -2.70 7.93 -19.55
N GLY A 116 -2.36 6.75 -19.02
CA GLY A 116 -1.38 5.84 -19.63
C GLY A 116 -1.80 5.38 -21.03
N ALA A 117 -3.07 4.99 -21.20
CA ALA A 117 -3.63 4.62 -22.49
C ALA A 117 -3.61 5.80 -23.49
N TYR A 118 -3.88 7.01 -23.02
CA TYR A 118 -3.76 8.22 -23.84
C TYR A 118 -2.31 8.46 -24.28
N GLN A 119 -1.34 8.33 -23.37
CA GLN A 119 0.09 8.46 -23.70
C GLN A 119 0.52 7.43 -24.75
N LEU A 120 0.09 6.16 -24.59
CA LEU A 120 0.37 5.09 -25.55
C LEU A 120 -0.20 5.40 -26.94
N ILE A 121 -1.45 5.86 -27.03
CA ILE A 121 -2.14 6.06 -28.30
C ILE A 121 -1.78 7.39 -28.97
N ALA A 122 -1.69 8.48 -28.19
CA ALA A 122 -1.52 9.83 -28.71
C ALA A 122 -0.05 10.21 -28.92
N TRP A 123 0.85 9.63 -28.12
CA TRP A 123 2.28 9.95 -28.16
C TRP A 123 3.16 8.78 -28.65
N ASP A 124 2.54 7.64 -28.97
CA ASP A 124 3.25 6.40 -29.35
C ASP A 124 4.31 5.98 -28.31
N ASP A 125 3.98 6.25 -27.03
CA ASP A 125 4.88 6.00 -25.90
C ASP A 125 4.63 4.59 -25.34
N PHE A 126 5.54 3.68 -25.60
CA PHE A 126 5.48 2.29 -25.12
C PHE A 126 5.92 2.11 -23.66
N SER A 127 6.34 3.19 -22.99
CA SER A 127 6.64 3.21 -21.55
C SER A 127 5.80 4.27 -20.85
N PRO A 128 4.45 4.19 -20.92
CA PRO A 128 3.57 5.22 -20.38
C PRO A 128 3.75 5.36 -18.88
N THR A 129 3.72 6.60 -18.40
CA THR A 129 3.88 6.92 -16.96
C THR A 129 2.55 7.03 -16.22
N GLY A 130 1.42 6.99 -16.93
CA GLY A 130 0.11 7.25 -16.35
C GLY A 130 0.04 8.62 -15.71
N ALA A 131 -0.40 8.67 -14.45
CA ALA A 131 -0.37 9.87 -13.61
C ALA A 131 0.93 10.00 -12.80
N SER A 132 1.85 9.03 -12.90
CA SER A 132 3.15 9.01 -12.24
C SER A 132 4.21 9.75 -13.07
N ASN A 133 5.37 10.00 -12.46
CA ASN A 133 6.48 10.65 -13.18
C ASN A 133 7.39 9.64 -13.92
N GLN A 134 7.22 8.35 -13.67
CA GLN A 134 8.02 7.26 -14.25
C GLN A 134 7.15 6.02 -14.46
N SER A 135 7.45 5.26 -15.51
CA SER A 135 6.78 4.02 -15.87
C SER A 135 6.84 2.97 -14.76
N ALA A 136 7.98 2.78 -14.13
CA ALA A 136 8.16 1.84 -13.03
C ALA A 136 7.25 2.15 -11.83
N PHE A 137 7.02 3.43 -11.50
CA PHE A 137 6.10 3.80 -10.42
C PHE A 137 4.65 3.51 -10.80
N TYR A 138 4.30 3.75 -12.06
CA TYR A 138 2.99 3.40 -12.57
C TYR A 138 2.77 1.89 -12.55
N ALA A 139 3.74 1.09 -13.01
CA ALA A 139 3.69 -0.37 -12.92
C ALA A 139 3.48 -0.86 -11.48
N THR A 140 4.19 -0.28 -10.50
CA THR A 140 4.04 -0.64 -9.08
C THR A 140 2.65 -0.28 -8.53
N HIS A 141 2.07 0.85 -8.90
CA HIS A 141 0.67 1.19 -8.55
C HIS A 141 -0.31 0.16 -9.11
N LEU A 142 -0.13 -0.25 -10.38
CA LEU A 142 -0.96 -1.29 -11.01
C LEU A 142 -0.82 -2.64 -10.29
N LEU A 143 0.41 -3.01 -9.93
CA LEU A 143 0.69 -4.26 -9.22
C LEU A 143 -0.02 -4.32 -7.85
N MET A 144 -0.18 -3.19 -7.16
CA MET A 144 -0.98 -3.12 -5.93
C MET A 144 -2.48 -3.13 -6.21
N ALA A 145 -2.91 -2.54 -7.34
CA ALA A 145 -4.32 -2.43 -7.71
C ALA A 145 -4.93 -3.76 -8.16
N LEU A 146 -4.19 -4.58 -8.89
CA LEU A 146 -4.68 -5.86 -9.44
C LEU A 146 -5.28 -6.79 -8.38
N PRO A 147 -4.62 -7.08 -7.23
CA PRO A 147 -5.21 -7.88 -6.16
C PRO A 147 -6.47 -7.24 -5.55
N ILE A 148 -6.52 -5.91 -5.47
CA ILE A 148 -7.69 -5.17 -4.98
C ILE A 148 -8.88 -5.33 -5.94
N PHE A 149 -8.68 -5.20 -7.25
CA PHE A 149 -9.75 -5.42 -8.24
C PHE A 149 -10.23 -6.87 -8.23
N TYR A 150 -9.32 -7.83 -8.07
CA TYR A 150 -9.70 -9.22 -7.86
C TYR A 150 -10.55 -9.40 -6.59
N LEU A 151 -10.18 -8.78 -5.46
CA LEU A 151 -10.98 -8.76 -4.24
C LEU A 151 -12.38 -8.21 -4.50
N MET A 152 -12.47 -7.05 -5.20
CA MET A 152 -13.75 -6.42 -5.55
C MET A 152 -14.62 -7.31 -6.44
N CYS A 153 -14.04 -8.07 -7.37
CA CYS A 153 -14.77 -9.05 -8.19
C CYS A 153 -15.36 -10.22 -7.37
N ARG A 154 -14.73 -10.55 -6.24
CA ARG A 154 -15.12 -11.68 -5.39
C ARG A 154 -16.02 -11.30 -4.22
N GLN A 155 -16.22 -10.02 -3.97
CA GLN A 155 -17.16 -9.56 -2.96
C GLN A 155 -18.59 -9.53 -3.53
N ASP A 156 -19.51 -10.18 -2.83
CA ASP A 156 -20.92 -10.27 -3.24
C ASP A 156 -21.80 -9.22 -2.54
N GLU A 157 -21.22 -8.33 -1.71
CA GLU A 157 -21.97 -7.44 -0.85
C GLU A 157 -21.97 -5.97 -1.32
N GLY A 158 -23.16 -5.37 -1.37
CA GLY A 158 -23.36 -3.92 -1.44
C GLY A 158 -23.01 -3.27 -2.78
N VAL A 159 -22.29 -2.15 -2.73
CA VAL A 159 -21.93 -1.31 -3.89
C VAL A 159 -21.10 -2.07 -4.93
N LEU A 160 -20.42 -3.12 -4.53
CA LEU A 160 -19.54 -3.95 -5.37
C LEU A 160 -20.24 -5.17 -5.98
N ALA A 161 -21.56 -5.30 -5.80
CA ALA A 161 -22.34 -6.44 -6.34
C ALA A 161 -22.33 -6.53 -7.88
N LYS A 162 -22.07 -5.42 -8.59
CA LYS A 162 -21.89 -5.40 -10.04
C LYS A 162 -20.46 -5.76 -10.42
N LYS A 163 -20.19 -7.05 -10.63
CA LYS A 163 -18.86 -7.60 -10.95
C LYS A 163 -18.28 -7.13 -12.29
N THR A 164 -19.09 -6.55 -13.18
CA THR A 164 -18.65 -6.07 -14.50
C THR A 164 -17.63 -4.94 -14.43
N VAL A 165 -17.82 -3.95 -13.54
CA VAL A 165 -16.92 -2.80 -13.43
C VAL A 165 -15.56 -3.21 -12.85
N PRO A 166 -15.49 -3.90 -11.68
CA PRO A 166 -14.20 -4.39 -11.18
C PRO A 166 -13.51 -5.36 -12.14
N GLY A 167 -14.28 -6.22 -12.84
CA GLY A 167 -13.73 -7.13 -13.85
C GLY A 167 -13.13 -6.39 -15.04
N PHE A 168 -13.78 -5.34 -15.54
CA PHE A 168 -13.22 -4.46 -16.57
C PHE A 168 -11.92 -3.78 -16.08
N LEU A 169 -11.93 -3.20 -14.89
CA LEU A 169 -10.74 -2.56 -14.30
C LEU A 169 -9.59 -3.56 -14.16
N LEU A 170 -9.88 -4.78 -13.68
CA LEU A 170 -8.87 -5.83 -13.55
C LEU A 170 -8.20 -6.15 -14.89
N VAL A 171 -8.98 -6.35 -15.94
CA VAL A 171 -8.46 -6.65 -17.28
C VAL A 171 -7.72 -5.45 -17.86
N PHE A 172 -8.28 -4.25 -17.75
CA PHE A 172 -7.69 -3.05 -18.28
C PHE A 172 -6.34 -2.72 -17.60
N SER A 173 -6.28 -2.73 -16.26
CA SER A 173 -5.03 -2.53 -15.52
C SER A 173 -4.02 -3.65 -15.77
N LEU A 174 -4.46 -4.90 -15.99
CA LEU A 174 -3.55 -5.99 -16.35
C LEU A 174 -2.92 -5.77 -17.73
N LEU A 175 -3.70 -5.30 -18.71
CA LEU A 175 -3.19 -4.94 -20.03
C LEU A 175 -2.20 -3.78 -19.94
N MET A 176 -2.53 -2.72 -19.20
CA MET A 176 -1.64 -1.57 -19.00
C MET A 176 -0.35 -2.00 -18.28
N TYR A 177 -0.45 -2.85 -17.24
CA TYR A 177 0.75 -3.42 -16.59
C TYR A 177 1.62 -4.19 -17.58
N GLY A 178 1.03 -5.00 -18.45
CA GLY A 178 1.75 -5.74 -19.47
C GLY A 178 2.48 -4.82 -20.46
N VAL A 179 1.85 -3.73 -20.90
CA VAL A 179 2.45 -2.75 -21.82
C VAL A 179 3.64 -2.05 -21.15
N VAL A 180 3.45 -1.54 -19.93
CA VAL A 180 4.50 -0.83 -19.18
C VAL A 180 5.69 -1.75 -18.91
N SER A 181 5.44 -2.95 -18.40
CA SER A 181 6.50 -3.91 -18.09
C SER A 181 7.25 -4.35 -19.35
N TRP A 182 6.56 -4.50 -20.49
CA TRP A 182 7.22 -4.83 -21.75
C TRP A 182 8.14 -3.70 -22.24
N GLY A 183 7.70 -2.44 -22.13
CA GLY A 183 8.49 -1.27 -22.48
C GLY A 183 9.79 -1.18 -21.66
N ASP A 184 9.69 -1.38 -20.33
CA ASP A 184 10.82 -1.32 -19.42
C ASP A 184 11.80 -2.49 -19.61
N TRP A 185 11.31 -3.70 -19.96
CA TRP A 185 12.15 -4.89 -20.19
C TRP A 185 12.90 -4.85 -21.53
N SER A 186 12.52 -3.98 -22.44
CA SER A 186 13.25 -3.83 -23.71
C SER A 186 14.62 -3.14 -23.54
N MET A 187 14.89 -2.54 -22.38
CA MET A 187 16.17 -1.94 -22.05
C MET A 187 17.17 -3.02 -21.58
N PRO A 188 18.36 -3.13 -22.22
CA PRO A 188 19.40 -4.05 -21.76
C PRO A 188 19.97 -3.57 -20.42
N THR A 189 19.53 -4.18 -19.32
CA THR A 189 20.06 -3.91 -18.00
C THR A 189 21.18 -4.90 -17.67
N SER A 190 22.37 -4.41 -17.35
CA SER A 190 23.40 -5.23 -16.72
C SER A 190 22.94 -5.61 -15.29
N LEU A 191 23.36 -6.77 -14.79
CA LEU A 191 23.06 -7.19 -13.40
C LEU A 191 23.51 -6.15 -12.37
N ASP A 192 24.60 -5.43 -12.63
CA ASP A 192 25.09 -4.34 -11.78
C ASP A 192 24.13 -3.14 -11.76
N MET A 193 23.47 -2.82 -12.88
CA MET A 193 22.44 -1.77 -12.92
C MET A 193 21.21 -2.19 -12.10
N VAL A 194 20.74 -3.42 -12.24
CA VAL A 194 19.58 -3.95 -11.47
C VAL A 194 19.86 -3.86 -9.97
N TRP A 195 21.05 -4.30 -9.53
CA TRP A 195 21.42 -4.23 -8.12
C TRP A 195 21.45 -2.79 -7.60
N ASN A 196 22.05 -1.87 -8.36
CA ASN A 196 22.17 -0.46 -7.95
C ASN A 196 20.83 0.29 -7.97
N GLN A 197 19.84 -0.19 -8.72
CA GLN A 197 18.50 0.39 -8.80
C GLN A 197 17.52 -0.23 -7.80
N SER A 198 17.84 -1.38 -7.20
CA SER A 198 16.91 -2.04 -6.30
C SER A 198 16.65 -1.22 -5.03
N SER A 199 15.41 -1.28 -4.54
CA SER A 199 15.01 -0.63 -3.29
C SER A 199 15.81 -1.14 -2.09
N PHE A 200 16.19 -2.41 -2.09
CA PHE A 200 16.94 -3.02 -0.98
C PHE A 200 18.37 -2.52 -0.93
N SER A 201 19.03 -2.37 -2.07
CA SER A 201 20.38 -1.80 -2.11
C SER A 201 20.37 -0.31 -1.74
N LYS A 202 19.37 0.45 -2.14
CA LYS A 202 19.20 1.84 -1.70
C LYS A 202 19.00 1.93 -0.20
N ILE A 203 18.10 1.15 0.40
CA ILE A 203 17.92 1.11 1.86
C ILE A 203 19.24 0.76 2.54
N LEU A 204 19.98 -0.25 2.02
CA LEU A 204 21.27 -0.64 2.58
C LEU A 204 22.30 0.49 2.49
N LEU A 205 22.35 1.22 1.38
CA LEU A 205 23.30 2.32 1.19
C LEU A 205 22.94 3.56 2.02
N GLU A 206 21.65 3.90 2.13
CA GLU A 206 21.17 5.10 2.81
C GLU A 206 21.09 4.92 4.34
N THR A 207 20.64 3.75 4.81
CA THR A 207 20.36 3.50 6.23
C THR A 207 21.25 2.42 6.84
N GLY A 208 22.17 1.85 6.06
CA GLY A 208 23.07 0.79 6.50
C GLY A 208 22.39 -0.54 6.80
N PRO A 209 23.14 -1.54 7.30
CA PRO A 209 22.62 -2.87 7.60
C PRO A 209 21.51 -2.86 8.67
N VAL A 210 21.60 -1.95 9.65
CA VAL A 210 20.59 -1.83 10.72
C VAL A 210 19.27 -1.34 10.16
N GLY A 211 19.29 -0.36 9.26
CA GLY A 211 18.09 0.15 8.60
C GLY A 211 17.44 -0.89 7.70
N LEU A 212 18.21 -1.60 6.89
CA LEU A 212 17.69 -2.70 6.05
C LEU A 212 17.10 -3.82 6.92
N PHE A 213 17.79 -4.24 7.97
CA PHE A 213 17.30 -5.27 8.89
C PHE A 213 15.97 -4.85 9.53
N SER A 214 15.86 -3.61 10.01
CA SER A 214 14.65 -3.10 10.63
C SER A 214 13.47 -3.06 9.64
N PHE A 215 13.73 -2.69 8.38
CA PHE A 215 12.73 -2.73 7.32
C PHE A 215 12.23 -4.15 7.06
N LEU A 216 13.14 -5.12 6.87
CA LEU A 216 12.81 -6.51 6.64
C LEU A 216 12.05 -7.13 7.85
N LEU A 217 12.42 -6.74 9.06
CA LEU A 217 11.75 -7.18 10.29
C LEU A 217 10.28 -6.69 10.32
N LEU A 218 10.04 -5.42 9.98
CA LEU A 218 8.69 -4.86 9.90
C LEU A 218 7.86 -5.56 8.81
N GLN A 219 8.41 -5.75 7.61
CA GLN A 219 7.73 -6.42 6.50
C GLN A 219 7.45 -7.91 6.83
N GLY A 220 8.41 -8.59 7.46
CA GLY A 220 8.22 -9.96 7.94
C GLY A 220 7.11 -10.06 8.99
N TYR A 221 6.99 -9.08 9.88
CA TYR A 221 5.89 -9.03 10.84
C TYR A 221 4.52 -8.80 10.16
N ILE A 222 4.45 -7.90 9.17
CA ILE A 222 3.24 -7.71 8.36
C ILE A 222 2.86 -9.01 7.66
N LEU A 223 3.81 -9.67 7.02
CA LEU A 223 3.58 -10.98 6.38
C LEU A 223 3.04 -12.00 7.38
N TYR A 224 3.66 -12.11 8.55
CA TYR A 224 3.18 -13.00 9.62
C TYR A 224 1.72 -12.71 9.98
N ARG A 225 1.34 -11.43 10.14
CA ARG A 225 -0.05 -11.03 10.44
C ARG A 225 -1.01 -11.39 9.32
N LEU A 226 -0.62 -11.19 8.05
CA LEU A 226 -1.42 -11.53 6.88
C LEU A 226 -1.61 -13.06 6.75
N VAL A 227 -0.56 -13.84 6.99
CA VAL A 227 -0.64 -15.31 6.97
C VAL A 227 -1.56 -15.82 8.07
N ARG A 228 -1.45 -15.28 9.29
CA ARG A 228 -2.36 -15.62 10.41
C ARG A 228 -3.81 -15.26 10.08
N LEU A 229 -4.04 -14.09 9.48
CA LEU A 229 -5.35 -13.66 9.02
C LEU A 229 -5.90 -14.62 7.96
N TYR A 230 -5.10 -14.96 6.95
CA TYR A 230 -5.49 -15.91 5.89
C TYR A 230 -5.89 -17.28 6.47
N GLN A 231 -5.10 -17.83 7.40
CA GLN A 231 -5.39 -19.10 8.05
C GLN A 231 -6.70 -19.05 8.84
N ALA A 232 -6.92 -17.95 9.57
CA ALA A 232 -8.15 -17.74 10.33
C ALA A 232 -9.37 -17.58 9.40
N GLU A 233 -9.26 -16.83 8.30
CA GLU A 233 -10.34 -16.70 7.34
C GLU A 233 -10.68 -18.02 6.65
N LYS A 234 -9.67 -18.84 6.33
CA LYS A 234 -9.85 -20.17 5.74
C LYS A 234 -10.63 -21.11 6.68
N SER A 235 -10.48 -20.99 8.00
CA SER A 235 -11.20 -21.80 8.96
C SER A 235 -12.70 -21.46 9.08
N ILE A 236 -13.13 -20.29 8.58
CA ILE A 236 -14.53 -19.85 8.63
C ILE A 236 -15.25 -20.16 7.32
N SER A 237 -14.56 -19.99 6.20
CA SER A 237 -15.17 -20.13 4.88
C SER A 237 -15.10 -21.56 4.38
N HIS A 238 -16.22 -22.30 4.49
CA HIS A 238 -16.38 -23.55 3.78
C HIS A 238 -16.60 -23.38 2.26
N SER A 239 -16.81 -22.14 1.78
CA SER A 239 -16.97 -21.87 0.35
C SER A 239 -15.61 -21.38 -0.24
N VAL A 240 -15.14 -22.10 -1.23
CA VAL A 240 -13.91 -21.83 -2.00
C VAL A 240 -13.94 -20.46 -2.73
N ASN A 241 -15.09 -19.78 -2.72
CA ASN A 241 -15.36 -18.65 -3.61
C ASN A 241 -15.18 -17.24 -3.01
N THR A 242 -14.93 -17.09 -1.71
CA THR A 242 -14.70 -15.76 -1.11
C THR A 242 -13.22 -15.41 -1.05
N ALA A 243 -12.83 -14.28 -1.63
CA ALA A 243 -11.47 -13.79 -1.52
C ALA A 243 -11.13 -13.49 -0.04
N SER A 244 -9.93 -13.91 0.36
CA SER A 244 -9.39 -13.65 1.70
C SER A 244 -8.64 -12.33 1.71
N TYR A 245 -8.92 -11.47 2.69
CA TYR A 245 -8.16 -10.23 2.90
C TYR A 245 -6.68 -10.51 3.19
N GLY A 246 -6.40 -11.57 3.96
CA GLY A 246 -5.03 -12.01 4.24
C GLY A 246 -4.28 -12.39 2.95
N MET A 247 -4.92 -13.16 2.05
CA MET A 247 -4.32 -13.56 0.77
C MET A 247 -4.05 -12.35 -0.13
N ILE A 248 -5.00 -11.42 -0.25
CA ILE A 248 -4.83 -10.19 -1.03
C ILE A 248 -3.65 -9.37 -0.49
N GLY A 249 -3.54 -9.21 0.83
CA GLY A 249 -2.40 -8.52 1.45
C GLY A 249 -1.07 -9.20 1.16
N ILE A 250 -1.01 -10.54 1.17
CA ILE A 250 0.19 -11.31 0.81
C ILE A 250 0.57 -11.05 -0.66
N TRP A 251 -0.39 -11.01 -1.58
CA TRP A 251 -0.13 -10.74 -3.00
C TRP A 251 0.42 -9.33 -3.23
N ILE A 252 -0.17 -8.31 -2.58
CA ILE A 252 0.35 -6.93 -2.66
C ILE A 252 1.78 -6.87 -2.09
N LEU A 253 2.01 -7.47 -0.91
CA LEU A 253 3.33 -7.48 -0.27
C LEU A 253 4.37 -8.19 -1.15
N ALA A 254 4.05 -9.36 -1.68
CA ALA A 254 4.95 -10.10 -2.56
C ALA A 254 5.24 -9.31 -3.85
N GLY A 255 4.20 -8.75 -4.48
CA GLY A 255 4.33 -7.98 -5.72
C GLY A 255 5.25 -6.77 -5.55
N ILE A 256 5.01 -5.94 -4.53
CA ILE A 256 5.80 -4.73 -4.29
C ILE A 256 7.26 -5.06 -3.92
N HIS A 257 7.53 -6.19 -3.25
CA HIS A 257 8.90 -6.59 -2.92
C HIS A 257 9.62 -7.18 -4.12
N LEU A 258 8.94 -7.93 -4.99
CA LEU A 258 9.50 -8.42 -6.24
C LEU A 258 9.87 -7.24 -7.17
N GLU A 259 8.97 -6.28 -7.32
CA GLU A 259 9.26 -5.04 -8.06
C GLU A 259 10.42 -4.26 -7.43
N GLY A 260 10.43 -4.16 -6.11
CA GLY A 260 11.49 -3.49 -5.36
C GLY A 260 12.87 -4.16 -5.45
N MET A 261 12.96 -5.42 -5.91
CA MET A 261 14.24 -6.06 -6.25
C MET A 261 14.79 -5.55 -7.58
N LEU A 262 13.94 -5.15 -8.49
CA LEU A 262 14.29 -4.68 -9.82
C LEU A 262 14.47 -3.16 -9.86
N GLU A 263 13.62 -2.44 -9.12
CA GLU A 263 13.50 -0.98 -9.15
C GLU A 263 13.45 -0.38 -7.75
N SER A 264 13.79 0.91 -7.61
CA SER A 264 13.68 1.63 -6.33
C SER A 264 12.26 2.14 -6.03
N SER A 265 11.25 1.56 -6.64
CA SER A 265 9.86 2.00 -6.56
C SER A 265 9.26 1.96 -5.15
N ILE A 266 9.63 0.97 -4.33
CA ILE A 266 9.19 0.85 -2.92
C ILE A 266 9.51 2.11 -2.09
N LEU A 267 10.60 2.81 -2.38
CA LEU A 267 11.02 4.00 -1.63
C LEU A 267 10.24 5.25 -2.02
N GLN A 268 9.47 5.19 -3.12
CA GLN A 268 8.65 6.31 -3.53
C GLN A 268 7.55 6.64 -2.52
N VAL A 269 7.43 7.94 -2.25
CA VAL A 269 6.51 8.46 -1.22
C VAL A 269 5.05 8.07 -1.50
N SER A 270 4.60 8.17 -2.76
CA SER A 270 3.24 7.81 -3.15
C SER A 270 2.96 6.32 -2.96
N ILE A 271 3.87 5.47 -3.44
CA ILE A 271 3.76 4.01 -3.37
C ILE A 271 3.74 3.53 -1.93
N MET A 272 4.67 4.02 -1.09
CA MET A 272 4.73 3.63 0.32
C MET A 272 3.45 4.02 1.08
N ARG A 273 2.93 5.23 0.86
CA ARG A 273 1.70 5.69 1.52
C ARG A 273 0.49 4.87 1.12
N GLU A 274 0.37 4.57 -0.18
CA GLU A 274 -0.70 3.74 -0.72
C GLU A 274 -0.62 2.31 -0.17
N TYR A 275 0.57 1.70 -0.22
CA TYR A 275 0.83 0.39 0.36
C TYR A 275 0.40 0.32 1.83
N TRP A 276 0.81 1.28 2.66
CA TRP A 276 0.47 1.28 4.08
C TRP A 276 -1.02 1.47 4.34
N LEU A 277 -1.71 2.30 3.55
CA LEU A 277 -3.16 2.42 3.64
C LEU A 277 -3.85 1.08 3.31
N LEU A 278 -3.47 0.46 2.18
CA LEU A 278 -4.05 -0.82 1.76
C LEU A 278 -3.81 -1.92 2.80
N MET A 279 -2.60 -2.02 3.36
CA MET A 279 -2.31 -2.97 4.43
C MET A 279 -3.19 -2.72 5.67
N GLY A 280 -3.34 -1.47 6.08
CA GLY A 280 -4.21 -1.09 7.20
C GLY A 280 -5.67 -1.47 6.97
N LEU A 281 -6.19 -1.19 5.78
CA LEU A 281 -7.57 -1.53 5.40
C LEU A 281 -7.81 -3.04 5.37
N LEU A 282 -6.90 -3.81 4.76
CA LEU A 282 -7.02 -5.27 4.64
C LEU A 282 -6.96 -5.96 6.01
N LEU A 283 -6.03 -5.56 6.88
CA LEU A 283 -5.93 -6.10 8.23
C LEU A 283 -7.16 -5.76 9.08
N ALA A 284 -7.67 -4.53 8.99
CA ALA A 284 -8.87 -4.11 9.70
C ALA A 284 -10.13 -4.85 9.20
N ALA A 285 -10.30 -4.97 7.88
CA ALA A 285 -11.44 -5.68 7.29
C ALA A 285 -11.44 -7.17 7.62
N GLY A 286 -10.26 -7.79 7.59
CA GLY A 286 -10.10 -9.18 8.00
C GLY A 286 -10.44 -9.38 9.48
N LYS A 287 -9.98 -8.50 10.38
CA LYS A 287 -10.34 -8.52 11.80
C LYS A 287 -11.87 -8.41 11.98
N MET A 288 -12.52 -7.47 11.28
CA MET A 288 -13.98 -7.33 11.34
C MET A 288 -14.71 -8.60 10.87
N LYS A 289 -14.25 -9.24 9.79
CA LYS A 289 -14.81 -10.50 9.28
C LYS A 289 -14.71 -11.64 10.33
N LEU A 290 -13.59 -11.69 11.07
CA LEU A 290 -13.39 -12.69 12.14
C LEU A 290 -14.27 -12.41 13.34
N LEU A 291 -14.46 -11.13 13.74
CA LEU A 291 -15.37 -10.70 14.80
C LEU A 291 -16.82 -11.09 14.47
N GLU A 292 -17.29 -10.77 13.25
CA GLU A 292 -18.63 -11.14 12.78
C GLU A 292 -18.87 -12.65 12.80
N ALA A 293 -17.82 -13.45 12.61
CA ALA A 293 -17.89 -14.91 12.66
C ALA A 293 -17.71 -15.49 14.09
N GLY A 294 -17.54 -14.66 15.12
CA GLY A 294 -17.36 -15.10 16.52
C GLY A 294 -16.05 -15.85 16.79
N LYS A 295 -15.01 -15.61 15.99
CA LYS A 295 -13.72 -16.30 16.12
C LYS A 295 -12.68 -15.54 16.95
N ILE A 296 -12.91 -14.27 17.18
CA ILE A 296 -12.11 -13.39 18.07
C ILE A 296 -13.07 -12.49 18.85
N GLU A 297 -12.71 -12.14 20.08
CA GLU A 297 -13.38 -11.17 20.94
C GLU A 297 -12.78 -9.78 20.83
#